data_dcd8a57540ccccfa101b5f8d16089880
#
_entry.id   dcd8a57540ccccfa101b5f8d16089880
#
_cell.length_a   1.000
_cell.length_b   1.000
_cell.length_c   1.000
_cell.angle_alpha   90.00
_cell.angle_beta   90.00
_cell.angle_gamma   90.00
#
_symmetry.space_group_name_H-M   'P 1'
#
loop_
_entity.id
_entity.type
_entity.pdbx_description
1 polymer ?
#
loop_
_entity_poly.entity_id
_entity_poly.type
_entity_poly.pdbx_seq_one_letter_code
_entity_poly.pdbx_strand_id
1 'polypeptide(L)'
;MGTDNISPTQSAIASETAIYHDSLFDRAFIWLFSRKMARAVGAKPRAAGYDGFVELSQKIMQGRNAAQQQALVAIVLKSLVPAPALWLIRTLFSPTRLVCELNAWFATVLFEWLVGPCEVREVEVPDRDGNPRRQRSGVHIQKCRYLEQSRCVGMCVNMCKLPTQAFFSEDFGIPLTMTPNFEDFSCEMVFGQPAPALETEDAYRQPCLVNHCDLARPNVPACPKVRAQSSCAENFALSAPLSINLFLSLVIC
;
A
#
# COMPACT_ATOMS: atom_id res chain seq x y z
N MET A 1 -40.42 -18.66 16.50
CA MET A 1 -39.13 -19.01 17.13
C MET A 1 -38.19 -19.42 16.01
N GLY A 2 -37.47 -18.49 15.42
CA GLY A 2 -36.46 -18.69 14.40
C GLY A 2 -35.10 -18.56 15.06
N THR A 3 -34.35 -19.64 15.12
CA THR A 3 -32.97 -19.66 15.62
C THR A 3 -32.07 -19.27 14.46
N ASP A 4 -31.54 -18.07 14.51
CA ASP A 4 -30.52 -17.57 13.59
C ASP A 4 -29.24 -18.39 13.77
N ASN A 5 -28.93 -19.17 12.75
CA ASN A 5 -27.72 -19.97 12.64
C ASN A 5 -26.56 -19.02 12.27
N ILE A 6 -25.91 -18.47 13.28
CA ILE A 6 -24.66 -17.69 13.10
C ILE A 6 -23.57 -18.72 12.76
N SER A 7 -23.05 -18.61 11.55
CA SER A 7 -22.00 -19.48 11.01
C SER A 7 -20.73 -19.38 11.89
N PRO A 8 -20.14 -20.50 12.34
CA PRO A 8 -19.02 -20.50 13.30
C PRO A 8 -17.68 -19.95 12.77
N THR A 9 -17.62 -19.60 11.49
CA THR A 9 -16.37 -19.15 10.83
C THR A 9 -15.98 -17.70 11.15
N GLN A 10 -16.89 -16.86 11.64
CA GLN A 10 -16.60 -15.46 11.95
C GLN A 10 -16.07 -15.21 13.38
N SER A 11 -16.18 -16.18 14.28
CA SER A 11 -15.71 -15.99 15.67
C SER A 11 -14.23 -16.38 15.89
N ALA A 12 -13.60 -17.06 14.92
CA ALA A 12 -12.22 -17.55 15.05
C ALA A 12 -11.14 -16.48 14.73
N ILE A 13 -11.50 -15.38 14.05
CA ILE A 13 -10.54 -14.33 13.65
C ILE A 13 -10.26 -13.34 14.82
N ALA A 14 -10.98 -13.45 15.93
CA ALA A 14 -10.87 -12.52 17.06
C ALA A 14 -9.77 -12.87 18.08
N SER A 15 -8.98 -13.92 17.90
CA SER A 15 -8.02 -14.38 18.89
C SER A 15 -6.58 -14.32 18.38
N GLU A 16 -5.79 -13.58 19.12
CA GLU A 16 -4.34 -13.40 19.11
C GLU A 16 -3.84 -12.30 18.16
N THR A 17 -3.84 -11.07 18.69
CA THR A 17 -3.00 -10.00 18.16
C THR A 17 -1.54 -10.43 18.29
N ALA A 18 -0.83 -10.55 17.18
CA ALA A 18 0.57 -10.92 17.19
C ALA A 18 1.39 -9.89 17.98
N ILE A 19 2.28 -10.35 18.85
CA ILE A 19 3.20 -9.48 19.60
C ILE A 19 4.42 -9.24 18.70
N TYR A 20 4.60 -7.99 18.29
CA TYR A 20 5.75 -7.56 17.48
C TYR A 20 6.82 -6.94 18.37
N HIS A 21 8.07 -7.35 18.19
CA HIS A 21 9.24 -6.81 18.89
C HIS A 21 10.05 -5.96 17.92
N ASP A 22 9.95 -4.65 18.04
CA ASP A 22 10.67 -3.73 17.17
C ASP A 22 12.16 -3.65 17.58
N SER A 23 13.06 -4.06 16.68
CA SER A 23 14.49 -3.88 16.79
C SER A 23 14.88 -2.38 16.71
N LEU A 24 16.14 -2.05 16.94
CA LEU A 24 16.62 -0.67 16.76
C LEU A 24 16.48 -0.21 15.30
N PHE A 25 16.66 -1.11 14.36
CA PHE A 25 16.47 -0.85 12.93
C PHE A 25 15.02 -0.54 12.62
N ASP A 26 14.08 -1.37 13.10
CA ASP A 26 12.64 -1.15 12.90
C ASP A 26 12.20 0.18 13.49
N ARG A 27 12.64 0.50 14.71
CA ARG A 27 12.32 1.78 15.37
C ARG A 27 12.85 2.99 14.59
N ALA A 28 14.03 2.87 13.97
CA ALA A 28 14.58 3.93 13.13
C ALA A 28 13.73 4.16 11.88
N PHE A 29 13.26 3.07 11.23
CA PHE A 29 12.39 3.16 10.05
C PHE A 29 10.99 3.66 10.41
N ILE A 30 10.39 3.15 11.48
CA ILE A 30 9.11 3.65 12.01
C ILE A 30 9.20 5.16 12.26
N TRP A 31 10.26 5.62 12.91
CA TRP A 31 10.47 7.05 13.16
C TRP A 31 10.63 7.85 11.86
N LEU A 32 11.44 7.35 10.91
CA LEU A 32 11.69 8.02 9.63
C LEU A 32 10.39 8.19 8.83
N PHE A 33 9.64 7.10 8.66
CA PHE A 33 8.37 7.11 7.94
C PHE A 33 7.32 7.98 8.63
N SER A 34 7.16 7.83 9.95
CA SER A 34 6.24 8.66 10.73
C SER A 34 6.57 10.15 10.62
N ARG A 35 7.86 10.51 10.63
CA ARG A 35 8.29 11.91 10.46
C ARG A 35 7.96 12.45 9.07
N LYS A 36 8.15 11.63 8.01
CA LYS A 36 7.81 12.02 6.63
C LYS A 36 6.29 12.16 6.46
N MET A 37 5.52 11.21 6.97
CA MET A 37 4.06 11.26 6.97
C MET A 37 3.52 12.45 7.75
N ALA A 38 4.04 12.70 8.96
CA ALA A 38 3.62 13.83 9.80
C ALA A 38 3.82 15.17 9.08
N ARG A 39 4.93 15.31 8.33
CA ARG A 39 5.19 16.50 7.51
C ARG A 39 4.20 16.62 6.35
N ALA A 40 3.91 15.51 5.66
CA ALA A 40 3.00 15.49 4.52
C ALA A 40 1.55 15.76 4.94
N VAL A 41 1.14 15.29 6.14
CA VAL A 41 -0.21 15.51 6.68
C VAL A 41 -0.33 16.86 7.38
N GLY A 42 0.79 17.46 7.83
CA GLY A 42 0.78 18.67 8.66
C GLY A 42 0.33 18.42 10.11
N ALA A 43 0.45 17.17 10.60
CA ALA A 43 0.00 16.79 11.94
C ALA A 43 0.98 15.84 12.61
N LYS A 44 1.03 15.90 13.96
CA LYS A 44 1.82 14.96 14.77
C LYS A 44 0.94 13.83 15.29
N PRO A 45 1.45 12.60 15.40
CA PRO A 45 0.74 11.52 16.06
C PRO A 45 0.72 11.76 17.60
N ARG A 46 -0.28 11.21 18.26
CA ARG A 46 -0.38 11.20 19.73
C ARG A 46 0.35 10.01 20.32
N ALA A 47 0.23 8.87 19.65
CA ALA A 47 0.92 7.65 20.04
C ALA A 47 2.38 7.67 19.57
N ALA A 48 3.22 6.86 20.21
CA ALA A 48 4.62 6.65 19.83
C ALA A 48 4.77 5.34 19.02
N GLY A 49 5.92 5.18 18.36
CA GLY A 49 6.25 3.96 17.66
C GLY A 49 5.28 3.62 16.53
N TYR A 50 5.01 2.34 16.36
CA TYR A 50 4.19 1.84 15.27
C TYR A 50 2.71 2.30 15.37
N ASP A 51 2.16 2.42 16.57
CA ASP A 51 0.80 2.94 16.78
C ASP A 51 0.66 4.38 16.28
N GLY A 52 1.70 5.19 16.48
CA GLY A 52 1.77 6.55 15.93
C GLY A 52 1.84 6.56 14.40
N PHE A 53 2.52 5.60 13.79
CA PHE A 53 2.54 5.42 12.34
C PHE A 53 1.14 5.04 11.80
N VAL A 54 0.43 4.12 12.47
CA VAL A 54 -0.95 3.75 12.12
C VAL A 54 -1.91 4.93 12.30
N GLU A 55 -1.77 5.71 13.40
CA GLU A 55 -2.55 6.93 13.62
C GLU A 55 -2.37 7.95 12.49
N LEU A 56 -1.14 8.15 12.02
CA LEU A 56 -0.86 9.03 10.87
C LEU A 56 -1.51 8.51 9.59
N SER A 57 -1.50 7.20 9.37
CA SER A 57 -2.20 6.56 8.26
C SER A 57 -3.71 6.83 8.32
N GLN A 58 -4.33 6.71 9.49
CA GLN A 58 -5.74 7.07 9.69
C GLN A 58 -6.01 8.55 9.41
N LYS A 59 -5.09 9.45 9.76
CA LYS A 59 -5.20 10.89 9.44
C LYS A 59 -5.11 11.16 7.95
N ILE A 60 -4.34 10.37 7.20
CA ILE A 60 -4.32 10.47 5.74
C ILE A 60 -5.67 10.05 5.15
N MET A 61 -6.31 9.02 5.71
CA MET A 61 -7.63 8.57 5.26
C MET A 61 -8.74 9.62 5.47
N GLN A 62 -8.66 10.40 6.54
CA GLN A 62 -9.69 11.35 6.92
C GLN A 62 -9.79 12.53 5.95
N GLY A 63 -10.98 12.77 5.41
CA GLY A 63 -11.27 13.92 4.55
C GLY A 63 -10.65 13.89 3.16
N ARG A 64 -10.04 12.75 2.75
CA ARG A 64 -9.41 12.59 1.43
C ARG A 64 -10.04 11.43 0.68
N ASN A 65 -10.24 11.61 -0.62
CA ASN A 65 -10.63 10.52 -1.52
C ASN A 65 -9.42 9.58 -1.79
N ALA A 66 -9.67 8.44 -2.44
CA ALA A 66 -8.65 7.43 -2.70
C ALA A 66 -7.44 7.98 -3.47
N ALA A 67 -7.66 8.79 -4.52
CA ALA A 67 -6.59 9.38 -5.31
C ALA A 67 -5.72 10.34 -4.48
N GLN A 68 -6.33 11.16 -3.62
CA GLN A 68 -5.61 12.06 -2.72
C GLN A 68 -4.80 11.30 -1.66
N GLN A 69 -5.31 10.18 -1.17
CA GLN A 69 -4.60 9.29 -0.25
C GLN A 69 -3.36 8.69 -0.92
N GLN A 70 -3.52 8.13 -2.11
CA GLN A 70 -2.44 7.55 -2.91
C GLN A 70 -1.38 8.61 -3.28
N ALA A 71 -1.80 9.78 -3.74
CA ALA A 71 -0.88 10.87 -4.08
C ALA A 71 -0.03 11.31 -2.88
N LEU A 72 -0.64 11.39 -1.69
CA LEU A 72 0.10 11.78 -0.48
C LEU A 72 1.12 10.71 -0.09
N VAL A 73 0.76 9.44 -0.18
CA VAL A 73 1.71 8.34 0.08
C VAL A 73 2.83 8.33 -0.97
N ALA A 74 2.53 8.55 -2.25
CA ALA A 74 3.55 8.67 -3.29
C ALA A 74 4.57 9.78 -2.99
N ILE A 75 4.12 10.94 -2.50
CA ILE A 75 5.00 12.03 -2.04
C ILE A 75 5.91 11.53 -0.89
N VAL A 76 5.37 10.79 0.07
CA VAL A 76 6.15 10.23 1.17
C VAL A 76 7.20 9.26 0.63
N LEU A 77 6.83 8.30 -0.21
CA LEU A 77 7.75 7.31 -0.79
C LEU A 77 8.88 7.99 -1.60
N LYS A 78 8.53 8.91 -2.49
CA LYS A 78 9.52 9.67 -3.28
C LYS A 78 10.46 10.51 -2.41
N SER A 79 9.99 10.96 -1.24
CA SER A 79 10.84 11.70 -0.30
C SER A 79 11.89 10.86 0.42
N LEU A 80 11.77 9.52 0.37
CA LEU A 80 12.71 8.60 1.01
C LEU A 80 13.95 8.33 0.16
N VAL A 81 13.80 8.40 -1.17
CA VAL A 81 14.89 8.16 -2.12
C VAL A 81 15.17 9.42 -2.91
N PRO A 82 16.40 9.93 -2.94
CA PRO A 82 16.75 11.11 -3.73
C PRO A 82 16.48 10.90 -5.23
N ALA A 83 15.93 11.90 -5.91
CA ALA A 83 15.60 11.81 -7.33
C ALA A 83 16.78 11.35 -8.24
N PRO A 84 18.04 11.79 -8.02
CA PRO A 84 19.17 11.27 -8.79
C PRO A 84 19.39 9.77 -8.60
N ALA A 85 19.13 9.24 -7.39
CA ALA A 85 19.28 7.82 -7.10
C ALA A 85 18.17 7.00 -7.81
N LEU A 86 16.94 7.49 -7.81
CA LEU A 86 15.83 6.87 -8.55
C LEU A 86 16.14 6.82 -10.06
N TRP A 87 16.61 7.93 -10.62
CA TRP A 87 17.00 7.99 -12.03
C TRP A 87 18.13 6.98 -12.33
N LEU A 88 19.15 6.91 -11.48
CA LEU A 88 20.27 5.98 -11.64
C LEU A 88 19.80 4.52 -11.57
N ILE A 89 18.98 4.19 -10.59
CA ILE A 89 18.41 2.85 -10.43
C ILE A 89 17.63 2.48 -11.69
N ARG A 90 16.70 3.31 -12.12
CA ARG A 90 15.88 3.05 -13.29
C ARG A 90 16.69 2.90 -14.59
N THR A 91 17.81 3.62 -14.70
CA THR A 91 18.67 3.58 -15.89
C THR A 91 19.59 2.35 -15.92
N LEU A 92 20.10 1.95 -14.76
CA LEU A 92 21.07 0.86 -14.64
C LEU A 92 20.43 -0.51 -14.44
N PHE A 93 19.26 -0.57 -13.80
CA PHE A 93 18.64 -1.82 -13.42
C PHE A 93 17.40 -2.10 -14.28
N SER A 94 17.58 -2.82 -15.39
CA SER A 94 16.45 -3.44 -16.08
C SER A 94 15.84 -4.53 -15.18
N PRO A 95 14.53 -4.83 -15.30
CA PRO A 95 13.86 -5.85 -14.50
C PRO A 95 14.28 -7.27 -14.90
N THR A 96 15.57 -7.57 -14.71
CA THR A 96 16.12 -8.92 -14.92
C THR A 96 15.73 -9.82 -13.75
N ARG A 97 15.84 -11.14 -13.95
CA ARG A 97 15.63 -12.13 -12.89
C ARG A 97 16.40 -11.76 -11.61
N LEU A 98 17.70 -11.49 -11.74
CA LEU A 98 18.57 -11.16 -10.60
C LEU A 98 18.08 -9.90 -9.86
N VAL A 99 17.68 -8.87 -10.58
CA VAL A 99 17.17 -7.62 -9.98
C VAL A 99 15.85 -7.88 -9.24
N CYS A 100 14.94 -8.68 -9.79
CA CYS A 100 13.69 -9.04 -9.13
C CYS A 100 13.93 -9.89 -7.86
N GLU A 101 14.83 -10.88 -7.93
CA GLU A 101 15.21 -11.73 -6.80
C GLU A 101 15.90 -10.91 -5.68
N LEU A 102 16.75 -9.96 -6.06
CA LEU A 102 17.42 -9.07 -5.11
C LEU A 102 16.42 -8.14 -4.42
N ASN A 103 15.44 -7.60 -5.16
CA ASN A 103 14.38 -6.76 -4.58
C ASN A 103 13.48 -7.56 -3.64
N ALA A 104 13.15 -8.82 -3.95
CA ALA A 104 12.41 -9.69 -3.03
C ALA A 104 13.18 -9.90 -1.72
N TRP A 105 14.49 -10.18 -1.81
CA TRP A 105 15.32 -10.31 -0.62
C TRP A 105 15.42 -8.99 0.16
N PHE A 106 15.64 -7.86 -0.50
CA PHE A 106 15.65 -6.56 0.16
C PHE A 106 14.32 -6.24 0.84
N ALA A 107 13.20 -6.60 0.22
CA ALA A 107 11.89 -6.36 0.79
C ALA A 107 11.70 -7.10 2.12
N THR A 108 12.18 -8.35 2.25
CA THR A 108 12.09 -9.09 3.51
C THR A 108 12.93 -8.47 4.63
N VAL A 109 14.05 -7.85 4.30
CA VAL A 109 14.91 -7.20 5.32
C VAL A 109 14.44 -5.79 5.64
N LEU A 110 14.05 -5.02 4.59
CA LEU A 110 13.82 -3.59 4.73
C LEU A 110 12.41 -3.26 5.23
N PHE A 111 11.41 -4.10 4.94
CA PHE A 111 10.00 -3.80 5.23
C PHE A 111 9.38 -4.69 6.32
N GLU A 112 10.15 -5.57 6.95
CA GLU A 112 9.66 -6.40 8.05
C GLU A 112 9.03 -5.56 9.18
N TRP A 113 9.61 -4.40 9.49
CA TRP A 113 9.05 -3.47 10.47
C TRP A 113 7.61 -3.02 10.12
N LEU A 114 7.29 -2.93 8.82
CA LEU A 114 6.00 -2.46 8.33
C LEU A 114 4.96 -3.57 8.27
N VAL A 115 5.36 -4.70 7.69
CA VAL A 115 4.43 -5.79 7.33
C VAL A 115 4.49 -6.99 8.27
N GLY A 116 5.51 -7.06 9.15
CA GLY A 116 5.78 -8.20 10.00
C GLY A 116 6.61 -9.28 9.29
N PRO A 117 6.77 -10.46 9.91
CA PRO A 117 7.59 -11.54 9.38
C PRO A 117 7.20 -11.94 7.97
N CYS A 118 8.19 -12.02 7.10
CA CYS A 118 8.02 -12.38 5.70
C CYS A 118 9.20 -13.19 5.18
N GLU A 119 8.98 -13.94 4.12
CA GLU A 119 9.98 -14.82 3.53
C GLU A 119 9.98 -14.77 2.00
N VAL A 120 11.17 -14.99 1.41
CA VAL A 120 11.30 -15.11 -0.04
C VAL A 120 10.79 -16.46 -0.50
N ARG A 121 9.92 -16.46 -1.51
CA ARG A 121 9.38 -17.67 -2.16
C ARG A 121 9.73 -17.73 -3.64
N GLU A 122 9.76 -18.96 -4.15
CA GLU A 122 9.82 -19.21 -5.57
C GLU A 122 8.42 -19.01 -6.18
N VAL A 123 8.38 -18.27 -7.30
CA VAL A 123 7.16 -17.93 -8.03
C VAL A 123 7.37 -18.12 -9.53
N GLU A 124 6.29 -18.29 -10.27
CA GLU A 124 6.31 -18.26 -11.73
C GLU A 124 5.97 -16.86 -12.23
N VAL A 125 6.85 -16.28 -13.03
CA VAL A 125 6.70 -14.94 -13.60
C VAL A 125 6.89 -15.04 -15.11
N PRO A 126 6.11 -14.32 -15.93
CA PRO A 126 6.32 -14.30 -17.37
C PRO A 126 7.69 -13.71 -17.70
N ASP A 127 8.42 -14.36 -18.59
CA ASP A 127 9.63 -13.80 -19.19
C ASP A 127 9.27 -12.75 -20.28
N ARG A 128 10.27 -12.25 -21.00
CA ARG A 128 10.05 -11.25 -22.06
C ARG A 128 9.21 -11.77 -23.22
N ASP A 129 9.21 -13.08 -23.41
CA ASP A 129 8.48 -13.77 -24.49
C ASP A 129 7.12 -14.29 -24.00
N GLY A 130 6.77 -14.02 -22.73
CA GLY A 130 5.52 -14.44 -22.10
C GLY A 130 5.52 -15.87 -21.56
N ASN A 131 6.66 -16.59 -21.61
CA ASN A 131 6.76 -17.95 -21.09
C ASN A 131 6.92 -17.93 -19.55
N PRO A 132 6.30 -18.87 -18.83
CA PRO A 132 6.45 -18.97 -17.40
C PRO A 132 7.89 -19.34 -17.02
N ARG A 133 8.49 -18.54 -16.15
CA ARG A 133 9.84 -18.75 -15.62
C ARG A 133 9.81 -18.77 -14.11
N ARG A 134 10.41 -19.78 -13.50
CA ARG A 134 10.58 -19.87 -12.06
C ARG A 134 11.73 -18.97 -11.59
N GLN A 135 11.46 -18.17 -10.56
CA GLN A 135 12.43 -17.30 -9.91
C GLN A 135 12.08 -17.04 -8.45
N ARG A 136 13.08 -16.72 -7.62
CA ARG A 136 12.89 -16.42 -6.19
C ARG A 136 12.59 -14.94 -5.97
N SER A 137 11.56 -14.45 -6.63
CA SER A 137 11.14 -13.04 -6.56
C SER A 137 9.78 -12.82 -5.91
N GLY A 138 9.22 -13.86 -5.31
CA GLY A 138 8.05 -13.77 -4.45
C GLY A 138 8.44 -13.41 -3.01
N VAL A 139 7.60 -12.66 -2.33
CA VAL A 139 7.67 -12.42 -0.88
C VAL A 139 6.33 -12.78 -0.29
N HIS A 140 6.33 -13.75 0.62
CA HIS A 140 5.15 -14.13 1.39
C HIS A 140 5.19 -13.48 2.76
N ILE A 141 4.16 -12.70 3.05
CA ILE A 141 3.90 -12.10 4.36
C ILE A 141 2.85 -12.99 5.02
N GLN A 142 3.23 -13.70 6.08
CA GLN A 142 2.35 -14.67 6.74
C GLN A 142 1.13 -13.99 7.37
N LYS A 143 1.35 -12.86 8.04
CA LYS A 143 0.30 -12.04 8.65
C LYS A 143 0.74 -10.58 8.66
N CYS A 144 0.11 -9.78 7.80
CA CYS A 144 0.52 -8.40 7.62
C CYS A 144 0.20 -7.55 8.85
N ARG A 145 1.24 -7.10 9.58
CA ARG A 145 1.14 -6.23 10.75
C ARG A 145 0.32 -4.98 10.46
N TYR A 146 0.54 -4.35 9.31
CA TYR A 146 -0.17 -3.14 8.92
C TYR A 146 -1.67 -3.38 8.74
N LEU A 147 -2.04 -4.48 8.07
CA LEU A 147 -3.44 -4.84 7.88
C LEU A 147 -4.09 -5.29 9.19
N GLU A 148 -3.39 -6.08 10.01
CA GLU A 148 -3.86 -6.54 11.31
C GLU A 148 -4.14 -5.39 12.28
N GLN A 149 -3.22 -4.42 12.38
CA GLN A 149 -3.36 -3.30 13.31
C GLN A 149 -4.30 -2.20 12.78
N SER A 150 -4.29 -1.94 11.49
CA SER A 150 -5.21 -0.95 10.90
C SER A 150 -6.64 -1.47 10.74
N ARG A 151 -6.81 -2.77 10.54
CA ARG A 151 -8.09 -3.46 10.26
C ARG A 151 -8.92 -2.76 9.18
N CYS A 152 -8.25 -2.21 8.19
CA CYS A 152 -8.86 -1.36 7.20
C CYS A 152 -8.43 -1.75 5.78
N VAL A 153 -9.38 -2.24 4.96
CA VAL A 153 -9.16 -2.55 3.55
C VAL A 153 -8.66 -1.32 2.78
N GLY A 154 -9.27 -0.15 3.02
CA GLY A 154 -8.87 1.10 2.37
C GLY A 154 -7.43 1.50 2.67
N MET A 155 -6.95 1.32 3.91
CA MET A 155 -5.55 1.58 4.26
C MET A 155 -4.62 0.59 3.56
N CYS A 156 -4.95 -0.69 3.52
CA CYS A 156 -4.18 -1.67 2.77
C CYS A 156 -4.10 -1.31 1.28
N VAL A 157 -5.23 -1.04 0.65
CA VAL A 157 -5.30 -0.81 -0.80
C VAL A 157 -4.71 0.54 -1.18
N ASN A 158 -5.20 1.65 -0.58
CA ASN A 158 -4.85 3.00 -1.02
C ASN A 158 -3.51 3.51 -0.49
N MET A 159 -3.03 2.97 0.62
CA MET A 159 -1.84 3.50 1.27
C MET A 159 -0.66 2.53 1.24
N CYS A 160 -0.90 1.24 1.02
CA CYS A 160 0.15 0.25 0.90
C CYS A 160 0.22 -0.32 -0.52
N LYS A 161 -0.77 -1.13 -0.94
CA LYS A 161 -0.72 -1.88 -2.21
C LYS A 161 -0.47 -0.99 -3.41
N LEU A 162 -1.39 -0.08 -3.72
CA LEU A 162 -1.35 0.70 -4.95
C LEU A 162 -0.16 1.66 -5.04
N PRO A 163 0.14 2.47 -3.99
CA PRO A 163 1.29 3.37 -4.05
C PRO A 163 2.61 2.61 -4.14
N THR A 164 2.71 1.43 -3.52
CA THR A 164 3.93 0.61 -3.58
C THR A 164 4.09 -0.01 -4.96
N GLN A 165 3.03 -0.56 -5.54
CA GLN A 165 3.05 -1.08 -6.92
C GLN A 165 3.45 0.01 -7.92
N ALA A 166 2.84 1.20 -7.82
CA ALA A 166 3.16 2.34 -8.67
C ALA A 166 4.63 2.78 -8.48
N PHE A 167 5.09 2.93 -7.25
CA PHE A 167 6.46 3.34 -6.95
C PHE A 167 7.50 2.37 -7.53
N PHE A 168 7.31 1.07 -7.35
CA PHE A 168 8.24 0.09 -7.93
C PHE A 168 8.15 0.04 -9.46
N SER A 169 6.96 0.06 -10.03
CA SER A 169 6.79 -0.03 -11.49
C SER A 169 7.21 1.25 -12.21
N GLU A 170 6.84 2.42 -11.70
CA GLU A 170 7.04 3.70 -12.38
C GLU A 170 8.38 4.36 -12.02
N ASP A 171 8.74 4.38 -10.73
CA ASP A 171 9.94 5.07 -10.27
C ASP A 171 11.18 4.18 -10.28
N PHE A 172 11.07 2.88 -9.96
CA PHE A 172 12.17 1.92 -10.03
C PHE A 172 12.24 1.17 -11.37
N GLY A 173 11.16 1.10 -12.14
CA GLY A 173 11.09 0.34 -13.37
C GLY A 173 11.02 -1.18 -13.16
N ILE A 174 10.62 -1.64 -11.98
CA ILE A 174 10.49 -3.05 -11.60
C ILE A 174 9.01 -3.35 -11.39
N PRO A 175 8.35 -4.10 -12.28
CA PRO A 175 6.96 -4.49 -12.10
C PRO A 175 6.76 -5.20 -10.76
N LEU A 176 5.69 -4.87 -10.06
CA LEU A 176 5.34 -5.46 -8.78
C LEU A 176 3.83 -5.70 -8.70
N THR A 177 3.45 -6.93 -8.38
CA THR A 177 2.08 -7.28 -8.00
C THR A 177 2.02 -7.58 -6.51
N MET A 178 0.99 -7.08 -5.83
CA MET A 178 0.70 -7.38 -4.42
C MET A 178 -0.71 -7.94 -4.31
N THR A 179 -0.87 -9.07 -3.63
CA THR A 179 -2.15 -9.77 -3.46
C THR A 179 -2.43 -9.98 -1.97
N PRO A 180 -3.11 -9.02 -1.31
CA PRO A 180 -3.51 -9.16 0.08
C PRO A 180 -4.68 -10.15 0.20
N ASN A 181 -4.62 -11.01 1.21
CA ASN A 181 -5.73 -11.84 1.66
C ASN A 181 -6.35 -11.21 2.92
N PHE A 182 -7.63 -10.87 2.85
CA PHE A 182 -8.33 -10.19 3.95
C PHE A 182 -8.99 -11.16 4.94
N GLU A 183 -8.89 -12.46 4.71
CA GLU A 183 -9.41 -13.50 5.61
C GLU A 183 -8.39 -13.84 6.71
N ASP A 184 -7.12 -14.02 6.32
CA ASP A 184 -6.02 -14.40 7.21
C ASP A 184 -4.97 -13.29 7.41
N PHE A 185 -5.14 -12.17 6.70
CA PHE A 185 -4.21 -11.03 6.68
C PHE A 185 -2.84 -11.34 6.07
N SER A 186 -2.71 -12.41 5.33
CA SER A 186 -1.51 -12.68 4.54
C SER A 186 -1.42 -11.77 3.32
N CYS A 187 -0.24 -11.68 2.71
CA CYS A 187 -0.05 -10.95 1.47
C CYS A 187 1.08 -11.57 0.65
N GLU A 188 0.85 -11.72 -0.64
CA GLU A 188 1.88 -12.11 -1.60
C GLU A 188 2.36 -10.89 -2.38
N MET A 189 3.68 -10.74 -2.51
CA MET A 189 4.31 -9.73 -3.37
C MET A 189 5.15 -10.47 -4.42
N VAL A 190 5.00 -10.11 -5.70
CA VAL A 190 5.74 -10.75 -6.79
C VAL A 190 6.45 -9.69 -7.62
N PHE A 191 7.77 -9.62 -7.49
CA PHE A 191 8.61 -8.73 -8.30
C PHE A 191 8.86 -9.33 -9.69
N GLY A 192 8.71 -8.48 -10.71
CA GLY A 192 8.78 -8.87 -12.12
C GLY A 192 7.43 -9.20 -12.73
N GLN A 193 6.36 -9.22 -11.95
CA GLN A 193 4.99 -9.42 -12.41
C GLN A 193 4.26 -8.08 -12.44
N PRO A 194 3.75 -7.65 -13.62
CA PRO A 194 2.91 -6.45 -13.72
C PRO A 194 1.63 -6.60 -12.89
N ALA A 195 1.25 -5.52 -12.22
CA ALA A 195 -0.03 -5.49 -11.52
C ALA A 195 -1.19 -5.59 -12.51
N PRO A 196 -2.28 -6.29 -12.15
CA PRO A 196 -3.49 -6.31 -12.95
C PRO A 196 -4.11 -4.91 -13.07
N ALA A 197 -4.96 -4.71 -14.08
CA ALA A 197 -5.69 -3.46 -14.24
C ALA A 197 -6.61 -3.22 -13.04
N LEU A 198 -6.78 -1.97 -12.65
CA LEU A 198 -7.56 -1.55 -11.48
C LEU A 198 -8.98 -2.15 -11.45
N GLU A 199 -9.62 -2.24 -12.62
CA GLU A 199 -10.99 -2.73 -12.79
C GLU A 199 -11.11 -4.23 -12.50
N THR A 200 -10.00 -4.97 -12.65
CA THR A 200 -9.93 -6.43 -12.43
C THR A 200 -9.37 -6.82 -11.07
N GLU A 201 -8.93 -5.83 -10.30
CA GLU A 201 -8.33 -6.04 -8.98
C GLU A 201 -9.38 -6.46 -7.94
N ASP A 202 -9.29 -7.67 -7.42
CA ASP A 202 -10.24 -8.19 -6.44
C ASP A 202 -10.22 -7.40 -5.12
N ALA A 203 -9.07 -6.83 -4.76
CA ALA A 203 -8.92 -6.00 -3.58
C ALA A 203 -9.85 -4.76 -3.59
N TYR A 204 -10.25 -4.26 -4.78
CA TYR A 204 -11.21 -3.16 -4.89
C TYR A 204 -12.65 -3.57 -4.60
N ARG A 205 -12.97 -4.83 -4.79
CA ARG A 205 -14.32 -5.38 -4.56
C ARG A 205 -14.50 -5.80 -3.09
N GLN A 206 -13.41 -5.88 -2.34
CA GLN A 206 -13.43 -6.31 -0.96
C GLN A 206 -14.29 -5.36 -0.10
N PRO A 207 -15.28 -5.85 0.66
CA PRO A 207 -16.04 -5.05 1.59
C PRO A 207 -15.16 -4.56 2.75
N CYS A 208 -15.56 -3.46 3.38
CA CYS A 208 -14.90 -3.03 4.62
C CYS A 208 -15.02 -4.13 5.69
N LEU A 209 -14.01 -4.26 6.54
CA LEU A 209 -14.02 -5.15 7.71
C LEU A 209 -14.93 -4.52 8.79
N VAL A 210 -16.24 -4.58 8.57
CA VAL A 210 -17.28 -3.79 9.26
C VAL A 210 -17.23 -3.88 10.78
N ASN A 211 -16.91 -5.05 11.33
CA ASN A 211 -16.88 -5.27 12.77
C ASN A 211 -15.65 -4.67 13.48
N HIS A 212 -14.71 -4.09 12.71
CA HIS A 212 -13.43 -3.63 13.21
C HIS A 212 -13.06 -2.21 12.74
N CYS A 213 -13.88 -1.57 11.92
CA CYS A 213 -13.60 -0.27 11.36
C CYS A 213 -14.24 0.85 12.20
N ASP A 214 -13.44 1.66 12.87
CA ASP A 214 -13.92 2.83 13.63
C ASP A 214 -14.58 3.88 12.72
N LEU A 215 -14.33 3.87 11.43
CA LEU A 215 -14.95 4.73 10.42
C LEU A 215 -16.31 4.19 9.91
N ALA A 216 -16.67 2.97 10.25
CA ALA A 216 -17.96 2.35 9.88
C ALA A 216 -19.12 2.73 10.81
N ARG A 217 -18.99 3.78 11.61
CA ARG A 217 -20.05 4.29 12.49
C ARG A 217 -21.22 4.86 11.68
N PRO A 218 -22.48 4.75 12.14
CA PRO A 218 -23.67 5.06 11.35
C PRO A 218 -23.79 6.49 10.82
N ASN A 219 -22.98 7.43 11.27
CA ASN A 219 -23.01 8.84 10.86
C ASN A 219 -21.71 9.35 10.23
N VAL A 220 -20.79 8.45 9.83
CA VAL A 220 -19.56 8.83 9.15
C VAL A 220 -19.74 8.53 7.66
N PRO A 221 -19.33 9.43 6.74
CA PRO A 221 -19.34 9.13 5.31
C PRO A 221 -18.64 7.79 5.05
N ALA A 222 -19.27 6.94 4.25
CA ALA A 222 -18.69 5.64 3.88
C ALA A 222 -17.23 5.82 3.48
N CYS A 223 -16.35 4.96 3.97
CA CYS A 223 -14.95 4.93 3.59
C CYS A 223 -14.89 5.05 2.05
N PRO A 224 -14.18 6.04 1.48
CA PRO A 224 -14.10 6.18 0.05
C PRO A 224 -13.39 4.95 -0.51
N LYS A 225 -14.17 3.93 -0.86
CA LYS A 225 -13.69 2.83 -1.67
C LYS A 225 -13.14 3.45 -2.94
N VAL A 226 -12.02 2.93 -3.41
CA VAL A 226 -11.50 3.31 -4.70
C VAL A 226 -12.61 3.09 -5.72
N ARG A 227 -13.24 4.17 -6.18
CA ARG A 227 -14.02 4.12 -7.40
C ARG A 227 -13.01 4.23 -8.51
N ALA A 228 -13.00 3.27 -9.44
CA ALA A 228 -12.33 3.46 -10.71
C ALA A 228 -12.71 4.87 -11.20
N GLN A 229 -11.72 5.74 -11.39
CA GLN A 229 -11.99 7.06 -11.94
C GLN A 229 -12.44 6.85 -13.38
N SER A 230 -13.74 6.99 -13.62
CA SER A 230 -14.21 7.33 -14.94
C SER A 230 -13.57 8.68 -15.29
N SER A 231 -12.59 8.62 -16.19
CA SER A 231 -11.93 9.72 -16.92
C SER A 231 -11.75 11.06 -16.17
N CYS A 232 -10.51 11.50 -16.10
CA CYS A 232 -10.07 12.85 -15.64
C CYS A 232 -10.65 14.05 -16.41
N ALA A 233 -11.76 13.92 -17.14
CA ALA A 233 -12.25 14.94 -18.05
C ALA A 233 -13.38 15.84 -17.52
N GLU A 234 -14.04 15.53 -16.40
CA GLU A 234 -15.28 16.25 -16.08
C GLU A 234 -15.28 17.17 -14.84
N ASN A 235 -14.22 17.24 -14.05
CA ASN A 235 -14.25 18.07 -12.82
C ASN A 235 -13.32 19.29 -12.80
N PHE A 236 -12.80 19.74 -13.96
CA PHE A 236 -11.95 20.95 -14.01
C PHE A 236 -12.66 22.17 -14.65
N ALA A 237 -13.94 22.10 -14.93
CA ALA A 237 -14.66 23.14 -15.69
C ALA A 237 -15.45 24.15 -14.86
N LEU A 238 -15.38 24.19 -13.53
CA LEU A 238 -16.08 25.23 -12.75
C LEU A 238 -15.23 25.76 -11.59
N SER A 239 -14.75 26.97 -11.79
CA SER A 239 -14.15 27.90 -10.80
C SER A 239 -12.62 27.96 -10.70
N ALA A 240 -11.99 28.63 -11.66
CA ALA A 240 -10.77 29.40 -11.38
C ALA A 240 -10.83 30.73 -12.13
N PRO A 241 -10.63 31.87 -11.45
CA PRO A 241 -10.42 33.15 -12.15
C PRO A 241 -9.08 33.12 -12.87
N LEU A 242 -9.11 33.59 -14.11
CA LEU A 242 -7.96 33.83 -14.97
C LEU A 242 -6.92 34.72 -14.26
N SER A 243 -5.80 34.18 -13.90
CA SER A 243 -4.50 34.82 -13.75
C SER A 243 -3.62 34.03 -12.79
N ILE A 244 -2.86 33.13 -13.30
CA ILE A 244 -1.63 32.48 -12.82
C ILE A 244 -1.59 31.07 -13.42
N ASN A 245 -1.42 30.98 -14.74
CA ASN A 245 -1.23 29.69 -15.40
C ASN A 245 -0.26 29.84 -16.55
N LEU A 246 1.03 29.77 -16.26
CA LEU A 246 2.01 29.43 -17.30
C LEU A 246 3.19 28.56 -16.83
N PHE A 247 3.22 28.11 -15.57
CA PHE A 247 4.37 27.33 -15.09
C PHE A 247 4.03 25.97 -14.43
N LEU A 248 2.75 25.56 -14.41
CA LEU A 248 2.37 24.29 -13.76
C LEU A 248 1.80 23.22 -14.71
N SER A 249 1.79 23.46 -16.01
CA SER A 249 1.23 22.49 -16.99
C SER A 249 2.22 21.43 -17.49
N LEU A 250 3.40 21.30 -16.88
CA LEU A 250 4.42 20.35 -17.36
C LEU A 250 4.78 19.24 -16.35
N VAL A 251 4.05 19.09 -15.27
CA VAL A 251 4.39 18.09 -14.22
C VAL A 251 3.24 17.14 -13.86
N ILE A 252 2.05 17.28 -14.45
CA ILE A 252 0.93 16.36 -14.15
C ILE A 252 0.27 15.90 -15.44
N CYS A 253 0.87 14.97 -16.11
CA CYS A 253 0.28 13.92 -16.93
C CYS A 253 1.08 12.65 -16.71
#